data_a128b1a2b0363e181eced7a5e6f2b07b
#
_entry.id   a128b1a2b0363e181eced7a5e6f2b07b
#
_cell.length_a   1.000
_cell.length_b   1.000
_cell.length_c   1.000
_cell.angle_alpha   90.00
_cell.angle_beta   90.00
_cell.angle_gamma   90.00
#
_symmetry.space_group_name_H-M   'P 1'
#
loop_
_entity.id
_entity.type
_entity.pdbx_description
1 polymer ?
#
loop_
_entity_poly.entity_id
_entity_poly.type
_entity_poly.pdbx_seq_one_letter_code
_entity_poly.pdbx_strand_id
1 'polypeptide(L)'
;MSIVMYLLAVLMMVIVDQAVKYWAVTMLASIGTIPLIPGVLSLTYLENRVAAFSILENQIWLFVALAVVILCGIVYALKTDKIQAPIGKISLLVIAAGAIGNVIDRVVNHYVVDMIQLEFIRFPIFNIADIYVCVGVALFAFYYLFIHKDAEEADK
;
A
#
# COMPACT_ATOMS: atom_id res chain seq x y z
N MET A 1 -13.03 12.34 13.90
CA MET A 1 -11.78 11.78 14.47
C MET A 1 -10.73 12.88 14.55
N SER A 2 -9.93 12.92 15.62
CA SER A 2 -8.84 13.88 15.72
C SER A 2 -7.70 13.53 14.76
N ILE A 3 -6.89 14.52 14.35
CA ILE A 3 -5.70 14.31 13.51
C ILE A 3 -4.75 13.28 14.12
N VAL A 4 -4.65 13.26 15.44
CA VAL A 4 -3.81 12.30 16.19
C VAL A 4 -4.28 10.86 15.95
N MET A 5 -5.59 10.60 15.94
CA MET A 5 -6.11 9.25 15.66
C MET A 5 -5.79 8.80 14.23
N TYR A 6 -5.85 9.69 13.24
CA TYR A 6 -5.47 9.38 11.87
C TYR A 6 -3.97 9.04 11.76
N LEU A 7 -3.12 9.83 12.40
CA LEU A 7 -1.67 9.57 12.41
C LEU A 7 -1.33 8.26 13.11
N LEU A 8 -1.98 7.96 14.24
CA LEU A 8 -1.80 6.68 14.94
C LEU A 8 -2.25 5.49 14.09
N ALA A 9 -3.37 5.61 13.38
CA ALA A 9 -3.85 4.55 12.49
C ALA A 9 -2.84 4.26 11.36
N VAL A 10 -2.35 5.30 10.68
CA VAL A 10 -1.30 5.15 9.64
C VAL A 10 -0.05 4.53 10.23
N LEU A 11 0.42 5.00 11.38
CA LEU A 11 1.61 4.47 12.05
C LEU A 11 1.44 2.98 12.38
N MET A 12 0.30 2.58 12.93
CA MET A 12 0.03 1.17 13.25
C MET A 12 0.01 0.30 12.00
N MET A 13 -0.59 0.76 10.88
CA MET A 13 -0.58 0.03 9.61
C MET A 13 0.84 -0.14 9.06
N VAL A 14 1.66 0.90 9.11
CA VAL A 14 3.07 0.84 8.71
C VAL A 14 3.85 -0.11 9.61
N ILE A 15 3.63 -0.08 10.94
CA ILE A 15 4.27 -1.02 11.88
C ILE A 15 3.91 -2.47 11.54
N VAL A 16 2.65 -2.75 11.25
CA VAL A 16 2.20 -4.11 10.87
C VAL A 16 2.88 -4.56 9.58
N ASP A 17 2.91 -3.71 8.55
CA ASP A 17 3.59 -4.01 7.28
C ASP A 17 5.08 -4.33 7.52
N GLN A 18 5.78 -3.45 8.22
CA GLN A 18 7.22 -3.63 8.48
C GLN A 18 7.53 -4.84 9.40
N ALA A 19 6.66 -5.13 10.36
CA ALA A 19 6.81 -6.30 11.22
C ALA A 19 6.68 -7.61 10.41
N VAL A 20 5.71 -7.68 9.48
CA VAL A 20 5.53 -8.85 8.61
C VAL A 20 6.68 -8.97 7.61
N LYS A 21 7.15 -7.87 7.04
CA LYS A 21 8.35 -7.86 6.17
C LYS A 21 9.59 -8.30 6.93
N TYR A 22 9.80 -7.82 8.15
CA TYR A 22 10.90 -8.27 9.00
C TYR A 22 10.83 -9.78 9.29
N TRP A 23 9.64 -10.28 9.62
CA TRP A 23 9.43 -11.73 9.78
C TRP A 23 9.76 -12.49 8.48
N ALA A 24 9.34 -11.99 7.32
CA ALA A 24 9.63 -12.62 6.04
C ALA A 24 11.14 -12.68 5.76
N VAL A 25 11.89 -11.61 6.05
CA VAL A 25 13.36 -11.59 5.90
C VAL A 25 14.04 -12.58 6.85
N THR A 26 13.61 -12.64 8.12
CA THR A 26 14.32 -13.41 9.15
C THR A 26 13.95 -14.89 9.14
N MET A 27 12.73 -15.24 8.79
CA MET A 27 12.22 -16.60 8.89
C MET A 27 11.89 -17.19 7.51
N LEU A 28 11.08 -16.51 6.71
CA LEU A 28 10.60 -17.03 5.44
C LEU A 28 11.73 -17.16 4.40
N ALA A 29 12.70 -16.25 4.40
CA ALA A 29 13.84 -16.28 3.47
C ALA A 29 14.65 -17.57 3.58
N SER A 30 14.79 -18.15 4.78
CA SER A 30 15.50 -19.41 4.98
C SER A 30 14.69 -20.66 4.58
N ILE A 31 13.38 -20.57 4.62
CA ILE A 31 12.44 -21.66 4.29
C ILE A 31 12.13 -21.66 2.78
N GLY A 32 12.07 -20.47 2.17
CA GLY A 32 11.75 -20.26 0.77
C GLY A 32 10.25 -20.09 0.52
N THR A 33 9.47 -21.17 0.62
CA THR A 33 8.02 -21.16 0.38
C THR A 33 7.27 -21.99 1.41
N ILE A 34 6.18 -21.42 1.93
CA ILE A 34 5.23 -22.09 2.84
C ILE A 34 3.86 -22.09 2.17
N PRO A 35 3.32 -23.24 1.74
CA PRO A 35 1.96 -23.31 1.23
C PRO A 35 0.96 -23.11 2.38
N LEU A 36 0.09 -22.10 2.26
CA LEU A 36 -1.00 -21.87 3.21
C LEU A 36 -2.26 -22.62 2.77
N ILE A 37 -2.59 -22.49 1.50
CA ILE A 37 -3.70 -23.23 0.85
C ILE A 37 -3.12 -23.80 -0.45
N PRO A 38 -2.83 -25.12 -0.49
CA PRO A 38 -2.19 -25.73 -1.65
C PRO A 38 -2.91 -25.41 -2.97
N GLY A 39 -2.15 -24.97 -3.97
CA GLY A 39 -2.67 -24.57 -5.29
C GLY A 39 -3.41 -23.23 -5.33
N VAL A 40 -3.54 -22.52 -4.20
CA VAL A 40 -4.25 -21.22 -4.13
C VAL A 40 -3.36 -20.11 -3.60
N LEU A 41 -2.76 -20.31 -2.41
CA LEU A 41 -2.05 -19.27 -1.69
C LEU A 41 -0.82 -19.84 -1.00
N SER A 42 0.33 -19.21 -1.23
CA SER A 42 1.56 -19.51 -0.50
C SER A 42 2.24 -18.24 -0.01
N LEU A 43 3.14 -18.40 0.96
CA LEU A 43 4.09 -17.36 1.36
C LEU A 43 5.44 -17.72 0.75
N THR A 44 5.93 -16.85 -0.14
CA THR A 44 7.20 -17.04 -0.87
C THR A 44 8.03 -15.77 -0.74
N TYR A 45 9.22 -15.87 -0.14
CA TYR A 45 10.11 -14.73 0.00
C TYR A 45 10.64 -14.25 -1.35
N LEU A 46 10.49 -12.95 -1.61
CA LEU A 46 11.03 -12.30 -2.81
C LEU A 46 11.58 -10.91 -2.47
N GLU A 47 12.83 -10.64 -2.89
CA GLU A 47 13.37 -9.29 -2.96
C GLU A 47 12.97 -8.64 -4.28
N ASN A 48 11.96 -7.80 -4.25
CA ASN A 48 11.47 -7.11 -5.43
C ASN A 48 12.33 -5.87 -5.73
N ARG A 49 13.31 -6.05 -6.60
CA ARG A 49 14.21 -4.98 -7.10
C ARG A 49 13.66 -4.33 -8.37
N VAL A 50 12.55 -4.83 -8.87
CA VAL A 50 11.93 -4.47 -10.15
C VAL A 50 10.58 -3.85 -9.87
N ALA A 51 10.21 -2.80 -10.63
CA ALA A 51 8.80 -2.53 -10.82
C ALA A 51 8.22 -3.58 -11.77
N ALA A 52 6.95 -3.87 -11.60
CA ALA A 52 6.23 -4.75 -12.50
C ALA A 52 6.62 -4.44 -13.96
N PHE A 53 7.11 -5.48 -14.71
CA PHE A 53 7.47 -5.41 -16.14
C PHE A 53 8.95 -5.20 -16.52
N SER A 54 9.95 -5.35 -15.63
CA SER A 54 11.40 -5.35 -15.98
C SER A 54 11.94 -4.11 -16.74
N ILE A 55 11.07 -3.16 -17.10
CA ILE A 55 11.42 -1.99 -17.91
C ILE A 55 12.13 -0.92 -17.09
N LEU A 56 11.96 -0.94 -15.75
CA LEU A 56 12.50 0.06 -14.82
C LEU A 56 13.39 -0.58 -13.75
N GLU A 57 14.17 -1.60 -14.13
CA GLU A 57 15.20 -2.16 -13.24
C GLU A 57 16.12 -1.04 -12.73
N ASN A 58 16.38 -1.04 -11.41
CA ASN A 58 17.21 -0.05 -10.73
C ASN A 58 16.67 1.38 -10.66
N GLN A 59 15.41 1.64 -11.02
CA GLN A 59 14.79 2.97 -10.92
C GLN A 59 14.10 3.20 -9.55
N ILE A 60 14.74 2.75 -8.47
CA ILE A 60 14.19 2.84 -7.09
C ILE A 60 13.76 4.27 -6.77
N TRP A 61 14.58 5.26 -7.12
CA TRP A 61 14.33 6.66 -6.83
C TRP A 61 13.12 7.24 -7.58
N LEU A 62 12.80 6.70 -8.76
CA LEU A 62 11.60 7.09 -9.48
C LEU A 62 10.34 6.68 -8.69
N PHE A 63 10.32 5.48 -8.13
CA PHE A 63 9.19 5.01 -7.30
C PHE A 63 9.09 5.76 -5.98
N VAL A 64 10.23 6.09 -5.36
CA VAL A 64 10.26 6.94 -4.18
C VAL A 64 9.70 8.33 -4.52
N ALA A 65 10.14 8.95 -5.61
CA ALA A 65 9.64 10.25 -6.04
C ALA A 65 8.14 10.23 -6.33
N LEU A 66 7.64 9.21 -7.05
CA LEU A 66 6.21 9.03 -7.31
C LEU A 66 5.41 8.88 -6.02
N ALA A 67 5.88 8.07 -5.08
CA ALA A 67 5.23 7.89 -3.79
C ALA A 67 5.20 9.21 -2.99
N VAL A 68 6.28 9.99 -3.00
CA VAL A 68 6.33 11.32 -2.36
C VAL A 68 5.30 12.26 -3.00
N VAL A 69 5.18 12.28 -4.31
CA VAL A 69 4.17 13.11 -5.01
C VAL A 69 2.76 12.70 -4.58
N ILE A 70 2.47 11.40 -4.52
CA ILE A 70 1.17 10.87 -4.05
C ILE A 70 0.91 11.28 -2.60
N LEU A 71 1.88 11.12 -1.70
CA LEU A 71 1.76 11.50 -0.29
C LEU A 71 1.52 13.01 -0.14
N CYS A 72 2.22 13.85 -0.90
CA CYS A 72 1.97 15.30 -0.92
C CYS A 72 0.55 15.62 -1.40
N GLY A 73 0.07 14.94 -2.43
CA GLY A 73 -1.30 15.07 -2.92
C GLY A 73 -2.35 14.68 -1.87
N ILE A 74 -2.11 13.59 -1.13
CA ILE A 74 -2.98 13.15 -0.03
C ILE A 74 -3.01 14.19 1.09
N VAL A 75 -1.86 14.68 1.52
CA VAL A 75 -1.77 15.71 2.55
C VAL A 75 -2.48 16.99 2.12
N TYR A 76 -2.31 17.39 0.86
CA TYR A 76 -3.02 18.55 0.30
C TYR A 76 -4.54 18.34 0.31
N ALA A 77 -5.02 17.19 -0.16
CA ALA A 77 -6.45 16.87 -0.20
C ALA A 77 -7.10 16.87 1.20
N LEU A 78 -6.38 16.33 2.19
CA LEU A 78 -6.85 16.30 3.59
C LEU A 78 -6.82 17.68 4.27
N LYS A 79 -5.84 18.55 3.92
CA LYS A 79 -5.73 19.91 4.50
C LYS A 79 -6.71 20.90 3.90
N THR A 80 -7.10 20.72 2.64
CA THR A 80 -8.00 21.65 1.93
C THR A 80 -9.48 21.33 2.12
N ASP A 81 -9.81 20.38 3.01
CA ASP A 81 -11.17 19.90 3.29
C ASP A 81 -11.98 19.50 2.03
N LYS A 82 -11.27 19.24 0.93
CA LYS A 82 -11.89 18.74 -0.31
C LYS A 82 -12.53 17.36 -0.13
N ILE A 83 -12.04 16.61 0.85
CA ILE A 83 -12.55 15.28 1.19
C ILE A 83 -13.21 15.38 2.57
N GLN A 84 -14.53 15.51 2.61
CA GLN A 84 -15.26 15.67 3.88
C GLN A 84 -15.73 14.35 4.44
N ALA A 85 -16.17 13.41 3.60
CA ALA A 85 -16.70 12.14 4.07
C ALA A 85 -15.62 11.27 4.75
N PRO A 86 -15.95 10.62 5.88
CA PRO A 86 -15.00 9.75 6.60
C PRO A 86 -14.37 8.66 5.74
N ILE A 87 -15.14 8.04 4.86
CA ILE A 87 -14.65 6.97 3.97
C ILE A 87 -13.59 7.50 3.00
N GLY A 88 -13.74 8.72 2.46
CA GLY A 88 -12.75 9.35 1.61
C GLY A 88 -11.45 9.66 2.38
N LYS A 89 -11.55 10.14 3.63
CA LYS A 89 -10.37 10.37 4.48
C LYS A 89 -9.68 9.06 4.84
N ILE A 90 -10.42 8.04 5.24
CA ILE A 90 -9.87 6.72 5.59
C ILE A 90 -9.17 6.08 4.39
N SER A 91 -9.77 6.11 3.21
CA SER A 91 -9.16 5.53 2.01
C SER A 91 -7.82 6.17 1.66
N LEU A 92 -7.71 7.51 1.75
CA LEU A 92 -6.44 8.22 1.54
C LEU A 92 -5.38 7.85 2.58
N LEU A 93 -5.77 7.65 3.84
CA LEU A 93 -4.83 7.23 4.90
C LEU A 93 -4.35 5.79 4.70
N VAL A 94 -5.22 4.90 4.22
CA VAL A 94 -4.84 3.51 3.88
C VAL A 94 -3.85 3.51 2.71
N ILE A 95 -4.09 4.32 1.67
CA ILE A 95 -3.12 4.50 0.55
C ILE A 95 -1.79 5.03 1.08
N ALA A 96 -1.83 6.06 1.95
CA ALA A 96 -0.62 6.64 2.52
C ALA A 96 0.19 5.63 3.32
N ALA A 97 -0.46 4.78 4.13
CA ALA A 97 0.22 3.74 4.90
C ALA A 97 0.96 2.74 4.00
N GLY A 98 0.31 2.26 2.94
CA GLY A 98 0.93 1.36 1.96
C GLY A 98 2.08 2.02 1.19
N ALA A 99 1.90 3.27 0.75
CA ALA A 99 2.96 4.02 0.08
C ALA A 99 4.18 4.20 0.99
N ILE A 100 3.98 4.57 2.26
CA ILE A 100 5.05 4.73 3.25
C ILE A 100 5.78 3.40 3.49
N GLY A 101 5.05 2.29 3.70
CA GLY A 101 5.65 0.97 3.90
C GLY A 101 6.60 0.58 2.77
N ASN A 102 6.18 0.74 1.53
CA ASN A 102 7.01 0.42 0.36
C ASN A 102 8.14 1.45 0.10
N VAL A 103 7.99 2.70 0.55
CA VAL A 103 9.08 3.70 0.51
C VAL A 103 10.16 3.36 1.52
N ILE A 104 9.80 2.96 2.74
CA ILE A 104 10.76 2.56 3.77
C ILE A 104 11.68 1.46 3.23
N ASP A 105 11.11 0.41 2.66
CA ASP A 105 11.89 -0.69 2.09
C ASP A 105 12.86 -0.21 1.00
N ARG A 106 12.39 0.62 0.06
CA ARG A 106 13.22 1.14 -1.02
C ARG A 106 14.38 2.01 -0.56
N VAL A 107 14.16 2.82 0.47
CA VAL A 107 15.19 3.71 1.02
C VAL A 107 16.20 2.94 1.87
N VAL A 108 15.74 1.97 2.67
CA VAL A 108 16.58 1.22 3.61
C VAL A 108 17.25 0.03 2.95
N ASN A 109 16.49 -0.77 2.21
CA ASN A 109 16.96 -2.05 1.68
C ASN A 109 17.36 -1.98 0.19
N HIS A 110 16.95 -0.93 -0.54
CA HIS A 110 17.07 -0.82 -1.99
C HIS A 110 16.27 -1.88 -2.78
N TYR A 111 15.30 -2.51 -2.14
CA TYR A 111 14.28 -3.40 -2.74
C TYR A 111 13.03 -3.39 -1.87
N VAL A 112 11.95 -3.97 -2.35
CA VAL A 112 10.73 -4.19 -1.55
C VAL A 112 10.66 -5.67 -1.18
N VAL A 113 10.31 -5.96 0.08
CA VAL A 113 10.09 -7.33 0.55
C VAL A 113 8.67 -7.75 0.19
N ASP A 114 8.54 -8.74 -0.70
CA ASP A 114 7.27 -9.35 -1.08
C ASP A 114 7.19 -10.78 -0.55
N MET A 115 5.96 -11.25 -0.26
CA MET A 115 5.82 -12.59 0.32
C MET A 115 4.50 -13.30 -0.03
N ILE A 116 3.49 -12.63 -0.53
CA ILE A 116 2.16 -13.23 -0.79
C ILE A 116 2.09 -13.66 -2.26
N GLN A 117 1.94 -14.95 -2.52
CA GLN A 117 1.88 -15.53 -3.84
C GLN A 117 0.53 -16.22 -4.08
N LEU A 118 -0.15 -15.86 -5.17
CA LEU A 118 -1.31 -16.57 -5.69
C LEU A 118 -0.84 -17.65 -6.66
N GLU A 119 -1.18 -18.93 -6.39
CA GLU A 119 -0.67 -20.06 -7.19
C GLU A 119 -1.57 -20.39 -8.39
N PHE A 120 -2.86 -20.05 -8.32
CA PHE A 120 -3.86 -20.39 -9.36
C PHE A 120 -3.85 -19.44 -10.56
N ILE A 121 -3.12 -18.33 -10.49
CA ILE A 121 -2.95 -17.34 -11.55
C ILE A 121 -1.50 -16.86 -11.62
N ARG A 122 -1.08 -16.40 -12.81
CA ARG A 122 0.20 -15.70 -12.96
C ARG A 122 0.07 -14.26 -12.47
N PHE A 123 0.26 -14.06 -11.19
CA PHE A 123 0.24 -12.74 -10.56
C PHE A 123 1.58 -12.49 -9.85
N PRO A 124 2.13 -11.28 -9.90
CA PRO A 124 3.34 -10.94 -9.14
C PRO A 124 3.18 -11.24 -7.66
N ILE A 125 4.25 -11.66 -6.99
CA ILE A 125 4.28 -11.76 -5.53
C ILE A 125 4.16 -10.34 -4.99
N PHE A 126 3.40 -10.13 -3.94
CA PHE A 126 3.08 -8.83 -3.36
C PHE A 126 3.15 -8.87 -1.83
N ASN A 127 2.92 -7.74 -1.18
CA ASN A 127 3.03 -7.56 0.27
C ASN A 127 1.79 -6.88 0.87
N ILE A 128 1.80 -6.64 2.18
CA ILE A 128 0.70 -6.01 2.92
C ILE A 128 0.53 -4.53 2.50
N ALA A 129 1.62 -3.80 2.26
CA ALA A 129 1.54 -2.42 1.80
C ALA A 129 0.83 -2.30 0.45
N ASP A 130 1.03 -3.28 -0.47
CA ASP A 130 0.33 -3.32 -1.75
C ASP A 130 -1.17 -3.58 -1.56
N ILE A 131 -1.55 -4.44 -0.61
CA ILE A 131 -2.97 -4.64 -0.23
C ILE A 131 -3.56 -3.32 0.28
N TYR A 132 -2.84 -2.58 1.12
CA TYR A 132 -3.30 -1.28 1.60
C TYR A 132 -3.52 -0.31 0.44
N VAL A 133 -2.58 -0.20 -0.50
CA VAL A 133 -2.75 0.66 -1.67
C VAL A 133 -3.97 0.24 -2.50
N CYS A 134 -4.09 -1.04 -2.83
CA CYS A 134 -5.20 -1.55 -3.65
C CYS A 134 -6.56 -1.34 -2.98
N VAL A 135 -6.70 -1.69 -1.70
CA VAL A 135 -7.93 -1.50 -0.93
C VAL A 135 -8.25 -0.02 -0.78
N GLY A 136 -7.26 0.80 -0.46
CA GLY A 136 -7.43 2.24 -0.31
C GLY A 136 -7.88 2.89 -1.62
N VAL A 137 -7.29 2.53 -2.76
CA VAL A 137 -7.69 3.02 -4.08
C VAL A 137 -9.12 2.59 -4.42
N ALA A 138 -9.48 1.33 -4.18
CA ALA A 138 -10.84 0.85 -4.41
C ALA A 138 -11.88 1.59 -3.56
N LEU A 139 -11.58 1.80 -2.27
CA LEU A 139 -12.45 2.58 -1.37
C LEU A 139 -12.55 4.06 -1.79
N PHE A 140 -11.44 4.66 -2.23
CA PHE A 140 -11.45 6.03 -2.70
C PHE A 140 -12.23 6.20 -4.00
N ALA A 141 -12.09 5.25 -4.95
CA ALA A 141 -12.87 5.23 -6.17
C ALA A 141 -14.37 5.08 -5.88
N PHE A 142 -14.75 4.18 -4.97
CA PHE A 142 -16.13 4.04 -4.51
C PHE A 142 -16.67 5.35 -3.92
N TYR A 143 -15.91 5.96 -3.01
CA TYR A 143 -16.28 7.26 -2.42
C TYR A 143 -16.51 8.32 -3.50
N TYR A 144 -15.57 8.45 -4.44
CA TYR A 144 -15.62 9.49 -5.46
C TYR A 144 -16.79 9.31 -6.44
N LEU A 145 -17.08 8.07 -6.84
CA LEU A 145 -18.11 7.77 -7.83
C LEU A 145 -19.52 7.81 -7.25
N PHE A 146 -19.72 7.44 -5.99
CA PHE A 146 -21.05 7.23 -5.44
C PHE A 146 -21.43 8.17 -4.30
N ILE A 147 -20.45 8.74 -3.57
CA ILE A 147 -20.75 9.56 -2.39
C ILE A 147 -20.44 11.03 -2.66
N HIS A 148 -19.31 11.31 -3.29
CA HIS A 148 -18.89 12.70 -3.55
C HIS A 148 -19.79 13.37 -4.58
N LYS A 149 -20.18 12.65 -5.62
CA LYS A 149 -21.04 13.14 -6.69
C LYS A 149 -22.44 13.51 -6.20
N ASP A 150 -23.02 12.65 -5.34
CA ASP A 150 -24.36 12.92 -4.76
C ASP A 150 -24.36 14.17 -3.87
N ALA A 151 -23.25 14.43 -3.17
CA ALA A 151 -23.11 15.63 -2.33
C ALA A 151 -23.01 16.92 -3.17
N GLU A 152 -22.33 16.90 -4.33
CA GLU A 152 -22.27 18.05 -5.25
C GLU A 152 -23.62 18.32 -5.95
N GLU A 153 -24.41 17.30 -6.24
CA GLU A 153 -25.72 17.44 -6.87
C GLU A 153 -26.79 17.94 -5.87
N ALA A 154 -26.63 17.64 -4.59
CA ALA A 154 -27.53 18.12 -3.54
C ALA A 154 -27.30 19.58 -3.13
N ASP A 155 -26.15 20.15 -3.48
CA ASP A 155 -25.75 21.54 -3.14
C ASP A 155 -26.04 22.54 -4.29
N LYS A 156 -26.63 22.05 -5.41
CA LYS A 156 -27.07 22.84 -6.58
C LYS A 156 -28.58 23.06 -6.62
#